data_03b5c2e42b1a54f8b1808e48b5ab4c7e
#
_entry.id   03b5c2e42b1a54f8b1808e48b5ab4c7e
#
_cell.length_a   1.000
_cell.length_b   1.000
_cell.length_c   1.000
_cell.angle_alpha   90.00
_cell.angle_beta   90.00
_cell.angle_gamma   90.00
#
_symmetry.space_group_name_H-M   'P 1'
#
loop_
_entity.id
_entity.type
_entity.pdbx_description
1 polymer ?
#
loop_
_entity_poly.entity_id
_entity_poly.type
_entity_poly.pdbx_seq_one_letter_code
_entity_poly.pdbx_strand_id
1 'polypeptide(L)'
;MEKMIEVLKKYVIPQVLVCAYQGSDYSGQVTRVAATKMSECLGATFYEWSISNVVSDYLSNINKALGYELSWSSDDIALQNIQARSRLPGIWLLANHKGFLLIATSNLSEAAVGYCTMDGDTAGGLSPIAGIGKSTILKMNRAIMHDGIGLDGFEQRFKVPAMSYIVAQAPTAELRPGGEQTDEKDLMPYPLLDTIRRLFAQEDMLPDQIEHALIAGKEDDFKSVTVDLGLSDEDIMRSVKRFFNLFQRNQWKRERFATAFHIEKDDSSPKGYLRLPVLSASLYD
;
A
#
# COMPACT_ATOMS: atom_id res chain seq x y z
N MET A 1 7.64 12.45 30.55
CA MET A 1 7.42 11.80 29.23
C MET A 1 8.73 11.45 28.55
N GLU A 2 9.66 12.37 28.29
CA GLU A 2 10.92 12.11 27.56
C GLU A 2 11.74 10.95 28.13
N LYS A 3 12.03 10.94 29.44
CA LYS A 3 12.75 9.83 30.09
C LYS A 3 12.06 8.47 29.94
N MET A 4 10.72 8.45 29.95
CA MET A 4 9.95 7.23 29.73
C MET A 4 10.09 6.75 28.28
N ILE A 5 9.99 7.66 27.33
CA ILE A 5 10.19 7.36 25.89
C ILE A 5 11.61 6.81 25.65
N GLU A 6 12.63 7.40 26.25
CA GLU A 6 14.00 6.89 26.16
C GLU A 6 14.13 5.48 26.72
N VAL A 7 13.52 5.20 27.87
CA VAL A 7 13.50 3.86 28.47
C VAL A 7 12.78 2.87 27.56
N LEU A 8 11.61 3.25 27.03
CA LEU A 8 10.86 2.41 26.09
C LEU A 8 11.67 2.11 24.84
N LYS A 9 12.27 3.12 24.21
CA LYS A 9 13.10 2.94 23.02
C LYS A 9 14.34 2.07 23.28
N LYS A 10 14.92 2.16 24.44
CA LYS A 10 16.14 1.42 24.77
C LYS A 10 15.88 -0.03 25.17
N TYR A 11 14.81 -0.28 25.92
CA TYR A 11 14.63 -1.57 26.58
C TYR A 11 13.38 -2.35 26.17
N VAL A 12 12.34 -1.70 25.65
CA VAL A 12 11.06 -2.35 25.33
C VAL A 12 10.87 -2.49 23.83
N ILE A 13 10.95 -1.38 23.10
CA ILE A 13 10.68 -1.37 21.65
C ILE A 13 11.57 -2.38 20.90
N PRO A 14 12.87 -2.49 21.14
CA PRO A 14 13.72 -3.46 20.42
C PRO A 14 13.31 -4.92 20.61
N GLN A 15 12.57 -5.22 21.67
CA GLN A 15 12.12 -6.58 21.99
C GLN A 15 10.77 -6.92 21.34
N VAL A 16 9.94 -5.90 21.03
CA VAL A 16 8.58 -6.09 20.53
C VAL A 16 8.37 -5.62 19.09
N LEU A 17 9.28 -4.78 18.57
CA LEU A 17 9.19 -4.26 17.20
C LEU A 17 10.48 -4.57 16.43
N VAL A 18 10.32 -5.40 15.41
CA VAL A 18 11.38 -5.75 14.46
C VAL A 18 10.98 -5.27 13.09
N CYS A 19 11.84 -4.50 12.48
CA CYS A 19 11.69 -3.99 11.11
C CYS A 19 12.75 -4.62 10.20
N ALA A 20 12.39 -4.86 8.95
CA ALA A 20 13.31 -5.37 7.94
C ALA A 20 13.15 -4.59 6.63
N TYR A 21 14.27 -4.16 6.05
CA TYR A 21 14.31 -3.62 4.70
C TYR A 21 14.92 -4.66 3.76
N GLN A 22 14.16 -5.04 2.73
CA GLN A 22 14.54 -6.06 1.76
C GLN A 22 14.71 -5.42 0.39
N GLY A 23 15.90 -4.86 0.13
CA GLY A 23 16.21 -4.18 -1.12
C GLY A 23 16.31 -5.12 -2.31
N SER A 24 15.98 -4.62 -3.49
CA SER A 24 16.26 -5.23 -4.80
C SER A 24 17.15 -4.30 -5.62
N ASP A 25 17.55 -4.70 -6.81
CA ASP A 25 18.31 -3.86 -7.73
C ASP A 25 17.57 -2.59 -8.17
N TYR A 26 16.25 -2.57 -7.96
CA TYR A 26 15.38 -1.42 -8.31
C TYR A 26 14.97 -0.59 -7.10
N SER A 27 15.39 -0.99 -5.90
CA SER A 27 15.07 -0.25 -4.67
C SER A 27 15.89 1.02 -4.55
N GLY A 28 15.21 2.13 -4.27
CA GLY A 28 15.82 3.45 -4.16
C GLY A 28 16.51 3.69 -2.83
N GLN A 29 17.52 4.58 -2.85
CA GLN A 29 18.19 5.02 -1.63
C GLN A 29 17.24 5.80 -0.71
N VAL A 30 16.22 6.46 -1.27
CA VAL A 30 15.28 7.29 -0.53
C VAL A 30 14.40 6.44 0.40
N THR A 31 13.85 5.33 -0.09
CA THR A 31 13.02 4.40 0.69
C THR A 31 13.86 3.67 1.75
N ARG A 32 15.09 3.29 1.42
CA ARG A 32 16.05 2.69 2.35
C ARG A 32 16.36 3.62 3.52
N VAL A 33 16.70 4.88 3.22
CA VAL A 33 16.97 5.90 4.26
C VAL A 33 15.74 6.15 5.12
N ALA A 34 14.55 6.25 4.53
CA ALA A 34 13.31 6.43 5.27
C ALA A 34 13.04 5.27 6.24
N ALA A 35 13.21 4.02 5.80
CA ALA A 35 13.04 2.84 6.65
C ALA A 35 14.06 2.82 7.80
N THR A 36 15.33 3.11 7.52
CA THR A 36 16.39 3.18 8.53
C THR A 36 16.09 4.28 9.56
N LYS A 37 15.80 5.51 9.10
CA LYS A 37 15.54 6.65 9.97
C LYS A 37 14.29 6.48 10.83
N MET A 38 13.25 5.86 10.28
CA MET A 38 12.04 5.55 11.04
C MET A 38 12.33 4.50 12.12
N SER A 39 13.03 3.43 11.80
CA SER A 39 13.39 2.39 12.75
C SER A 39 14.28 2.93 13.89
N GLU A 40 15.28 3.75 13.57
CA GLU A 40 16.12 4.45 14.54
C GLU A 40 15.27 5.39 15.44
N CYS A 41 14.39 6.18 14.85
CA CYS A 41 13.52 7.11 15.56
C CYS A 41 12.59 6.40 16.56
N LEU A 42 12.09 5.23 16.21
CA LEU A 42 11.22 4.43 17.09
C LEU A 42 12.02 3.58 18.09
N GLY A 43 13.31 3.35 17.87
CA GLY A 43 14.12 2.43 18.66
C GLY A 43 13.84 0.96 18.34
N ALA A 44 13.35 0.67 17.12
CA ALA A 44 13.06 -0.69 16.69
C ALA A 44 14.35 -1.47 16.37
N THR A 45 14.32 -2.79 16.51
CA THR A 45 15.34 -3.65 15.95
C THR A 45 15.21 -3.61 14.41
N PHE A 46 16.31 -3.33 13.72
CA PHE A 46 16.31 -3.18 12.26
C PHE A 46 17.27 -4.14 11.59
N TYR A 47 16.77 -4.86 10.60
CA TYR A 47 17.57 -5.72 9.74
C TYR A 47 17.49 -5.25 8.29
N GLU A 48 18.57 -5.50 7.54
CA GLU A 48 18.63 -5.19 6.13
C GLU A 48 19.30 -6.33 5.37
N TRP A 49 18.72 -6.71 4.22
CA TRP A 49 19.32 -7.64 3.26
C TRP A 49 18.81 -7.40 1.85
N SER A 50 19.54 -7.91 0.85
CA SER A 50 19.11 -7.90 -0.55
C SER A 50 18.39 -9.18 -0.93
N ILE A 51 17.37 -9.03 -1.80
CA ILE A 51 16.67 -10.16 -2.44
C ILE A 51 17.17 -10.42 -3.86
N SER A 52 18.13 -9.64 -4.37
CA SER A 52 18.57 -9.68 -5.78
C SER A 52 19.00 -11.08 -6.22
N ASN A 53 19.81 -11.75 -5.40
CA ASN A 53 20.27 -13.11 -5.72
C ASN A 53 19.11 -14.12 -5.78
N VAL A 54 18.15 -14.03 -4.85
CA VAL A 54 16.97 -14.93 -4.82
C VAL A 54 16.12 -14.72 -6.08
N VAL A 55 15.90 -13.48 -6.50
CA VAL A 55 15.18 -13.14 -7.73
C VAL A 55 15.94 -13.67 -8.95
N SER A 56 17.25 -13.47 -9.01
CA SER A 56 18.11 -13.95 -10.09
C SER A 56 18.06 -15.48 -10.23
N ASP A 57 18.11 -16.20 -9.11
CA ASP A 57 18.04 -17.68 -9.10
C ASP A 57 16.67 -18.18 -9.61
N TYR A 58 15.56 -17.53 -9.20
CA TYR A 58 14.24 -17.86 -9.74
C TYR A 58 14.15 -17.61 -11.24
N LEU A 59 14.64 -16.46 -11.73
CA LEU A 59 14.62 -16.14 -13.15
C LEU A 59 15.48 -17.11 -13.96
N SER A 60 16.68 -17.42 -13.47
CA SER A 60 17.56 -18.40 -14.12
C SER A 60 16.89 -19.78 -14.28
N ASN A 61 16.24 -20.26 -13.23
CA ASN A 61 15.57 -21.55 -13.26
C ASN A 61 14.38 -21.55 -14.24
N ILE A 62 13.57 -20.51 -14.24
CA ILE A 62 12.41 -20.39 -15.12
C ILE A 62 12.83 -20.20 -16.58
N ASN A 63 13.81 -19.32 -16.88
CA ASN A 63 14.33 -19.11 -18.22
C ASN A 63 14.89 -20.41 -18.82
N LYS A 64 15.61 -21.18 -17.99
CA LYS A 64 16.10 -22.51 -18.39
C LYS A 64 14.96 -23.48 -18.71
N ALA A 65 13.91 -23.47 -17.90
CA ALA A 65 12.75 -24.35 -18.12
C ALA A 65 11.94 -23.95 -19.36
N LEU A 66 11.81 -22.65 -19.64
CA LEU A 66 11.10 -22.12 -20.80
C LEU A 66 11.92 -22.23 -22.10
N GLY A 67 13.26 -22.26 -22.02
CA GLY A 67 14.16 -22.22 -23.16
C GLY A 67 14.33 -20.83 -23.78
N TYR A 68 13.85 -19.78 -23.10
CA TYR A 68 14.04 -18.37 -23.48
C TYR A 68 14.08 -17.49 -22.24
N GLU A 69 14.55 -16.23 -22.40
CA GLU A 69 14.63 -15.25 -21.32
C GLU A 69 13.37 -14.38 -21.24
N LEU A 70 12.85 -14.20 -20.03
CA LEU A 70 11.79 -13.23 -19.75
C LEU A 70 12.32 -11.81 -19.89
N SER A 71 11.48 -10.89 -20.39
CA SER A 71 11.87 -9.50 -20.63
C SER A 71 10.85 -8.50 -20.05
N TRP A 72 11.32 -7.31 -19.71
CA TRP A 72 10.45 -6.23 -19.23
C TRP A 72 9.44 -5.74 -20.26
N SER A 73 9.71 -5.94 -21.55
CA SER A 73 8.80 -5.56 -22.63
C SER A 73 7.59 -6.49 -22.77
N SER A 74 7.71 -7.76 -22.42
CA SER A 74 6.66 -8.78 -22.56
C SER A 74 6.14 -9.30 -21.21
N ASP A 75 6.98 -9.32 -20.16
CA ASP A 75 6.72 -10.06 -18.93
C ASP A 75 6.72 -9.16 -17.68
N ASP A 76 6.47 -7.86 -17.86
CA ASP A 76 6.54 -6.81 -16.83
C ASP A 76 5.87 -7.22 -15.51
N ILE A 77 4.62 -7.68 -15.55
CA ILE A 77 3.88 -8.08 -14.33
C ILE A 77 4.52 -9.29 -13.65
N ALA A 78 5.02 -10.27 -14.40
CA ALA A 78 5.67 -11.44 -13.84
C ALA A 78 6.97 -11.06 -13.13
N LEU A 79 7.77 -10.16 -13.75
CA LEU A 79 9.02 -9.66 -13.21
C LEU A 79 8.84 -8.76 -11.98
N GLN A 80 7.75 -7.99 -11.89
CA GLN A 80 7.39 -7.27 -10.67
C GLN A 80 6.94 -8.23 -9.56
N ASN A 81 6.07 -9.18 -9.89
CA ASN A 81 5.50 -10.10 -8.92
C ASN A 81 6.56 -11.00 -8.27
N ILE A 82 7.56 -11.47 -9.02
CA ILE A 82 8.62 -12.30 -8.43
C ILE A 82 9.42 -11.53 -7.38
N GLN A 83 9.69 -10.25 -7.59
CA GLN A 83 10.38 -9.42 -6.61
C GLN A 83 9.56 -9.22 -5.33
N ALA A 84 8.27 -8.92 -5.45
CA ALA A 84 7.40 -8.79 -4.29
C ALA A 84 7.32 -10.11 -3.49
N ARG A 85 7.15 -11.24 -4.18
CA ARG A 85 7.08 -12.57 -3.54
C ARG A 85 8.40 -13.02 -2.93
N SER A 86 9.53 -12.67 -3.52
CA SER A 86 10.86 -13.04 -3.00
C SER A 86 11.17 -12.41 -1.65
N ARG A 87 10.46 -11.36 -1.25
CA ARG A 87 10.56 -10.76 0.09
C ARG A 87 9.92 -11.63 1.16
N LEU A 88 8.93 -12.43 0.79
CA LEU A 88 8.09 -13.13 1.76
C LEU A 88 8.79 -14.26 2.54
N PRO A 89 9.53 -15.19 1.92
CA PRO A 89 10.18 -16.27 2.66
C PRO A 89 11.13 -15.77 3.73
N GLY A 90 11.93 -14.73 3.45
CA GLY A 90 12.88 -14.17 4.38
C GLY A 90 12.23 -13.55 5.61
N ILE A 91 11.18 -12.77 5.44
CA ILE A 91 10.49 -12.12 6.55
C ILE A 91 9.67 -13.11 7.39
N TRP A 92 9.07 -14.14 6.76
CA TRP A 92 8.41 -15.22 7.48
C TRP A 92 9.41 -16.07 8.30
N LEU A 93 10.57 -16.38 7.73
CA LEU A 93 11.62 -17.08 8.46
C LEU A 93 12.05 -16.29 9.71
N LEU A 94 12.24 -14.97 9.57
CA LEU A 94 12.58 -14.10 10.69
C LEU A 94 11.46 -14.07 11.74
N ALA A 95 10.21 -13.90 11.34
CA ALA A 95 9.05 -13.89 12.22
C ALA A 95 8.90 -15.22 12.97
N ASN A 96 9.02 -16.35 12.29
CA ASN A 96 8.95 -17.69 12.89
C ASN A 96 10.10 -17.93 13.89
N HIS A 97 11.33 -17.57 13.50
CA HIS A 97 12.49 -17.71 14.37
C HIS A 97 12.36 -16.88 15.68
N LYS A 98 11.79 -15.70 15.59
CA LYS A 98 11.57 -14.80 16.74
C LYS A 98 10.28 -15.08 17.51
N GLY A 99 9.36 -15.89 16.99
CA GLY A 99 8.02 -16.08 17.56
C GLY A 99 7.15 -14.81 17.45
N PHE A 100 7.31 -14.02 16.38
CA PHE A 100 6.65 -12.74 16.19
C PHE A 100 5.52 -12.81 15.17
N LEU A 101 4.56 -11.92 15.31
CA LEU A 101 3.50 -11.70 14.33
C LEU A 101 4.03 -10.90 13.14
N LEU A 102 3.91 -11.45 11.95
CA LEU A 102 4.20 -10.70 10.72
C LEU A 102 3.07 -9.72 10.42
N ILE A 103 3.41 -8.43 10.32
CA ILE A 103 2.48 -7.35 9.98
C ILE A 103 2.58 -7.07 8.49
N ALA A 104 1.43 -7.15 7.79
CA ALA A 104 1.27 -6.64 6.44
C ALA A 104 0.86 -5.16 6.48
N THR A 105 1.30 -4.37 5.50
CA THR A 105 1.12 -2.91 5.48
C THR A 105 0.22 -2.43 4.33
N SER A 106 -0.52 -3.34 3.71
CA SER A 106 -1.52 -3.02 2.68
C SER A 106 -2.62 -2.11 3.25
N ASN A 107 -3.16 -1.25 2.42
CA ASN A 107 -4.24 -0.32 2.76
C ASN A 107 -5.51 -0.56 1.93
N LEU A 108 -6.58 0.16 2.27
CA LEU A 108 -7.89 -0.03 1.66
C LEU A 108 -7.92 0.35 0.17
N SER A 109 -7.20 1.40 -0.24
CA SER A 109 -7.15 1.83 -1.64
C SER A 109 -6.45 0.79 -2.53
N GLU A 110 -5.32 0.26 -2.07
CA GLU A 110 -4.60 -0.83 -2.73
C GLU A 110 -5.45 -2.10 -2.81
N ALA A 111 -6.14 -2.44 -1.71
CA ALA A 111 -7.03 -3.59 -1.66
C ALA A 111 -8.20 -3.46 -2.64
N ALA A 112 -8.83 -2.28 -2.72
CA ALA A 112 -9.98 -2.04 -3.57
C ALA A 112 -9.67 -2.33 -5.05
N VAL A 113 -8.57 -1.80 -5.57
CA VAL A 113 -8.18 -1.99 -6.97
C VAL A 113 -7.24 -3.20 -7.20
N GLY A 114 -6.85 -3.89 -6.11
CA GLY A 114 -5.91 -5.02 -6.17
C GLY A 114 -4.51 -4.61 -6.63
N TYR A 115 -4.08 -3.39 -6.30
CA TYR A 115 -2.71 -2.92 -6.53
C TYR A 115 -1.78 -3.50 -5.48
N CYS A 116 -1.56 -4.77 -5.61
CA CYS A 116 -0.77 -5.60 -4.70
C CYS A 116 -0.37 -6.90 -5.40
N THR A 117 0.65 -7.55 -4.89
CA THR A 117 1.05 -8.89 -5.31
C THR A 117 0.54 -9.91 -4.31
N MET A 118 -0.35 -10.80 -4.77
CA MET A 118 -0.81 -11.92 -3.96
C MET A 118 0.37 -12.78 -3.51
N ASP A 119 0.35 -13.19 -2.24
CA ASP A 119 1.44 -13.95 -1.59
C ASP A 119 2.79 -13.20 -1.65
N GLY A 120 2.75 -11.88 -1.69
CA GLY A 120 3.85 -10.94 -1.54
C GLY A 120 3.51 -9.96 -0.43
N ASP A 121 3.24 -8.70 -0.79
CA ASP A 121 2.86 -7.63 0.15
C ASP A 121 1.49 -7.82 0.83
N THR A 122 0.63 -8.72 0.32
CA THR A 122 -0.63 -9.08 0.97
C THR A 122 -0.49 -10.09 2.11
N ALA A 123 0.67 -10.72 2.25
CA ALA A 123 0.87 -11.78 3.22
C ALA A 123 1.28 -11.24 4.60
N GLY A 124 0.73 -11.86 5.63
CA GLY A 124 0.98 -11.53 7.03
C GLY A 124 -0.06 -12.18 7.93
N GLY A 125 0.13 -12.06 9.24
CA GLY A 125 -0.85 -12.50 10.23
C GLY A 125 -1.91 -11.43 10.50
N LEU A 126 -1.54 -10.14 10.34
CA LEU A 126 -2.41 -8.99 10.55
C LEU A 126 -2.04 -7.84 9.62
N SER A 127 -3.04 -7.16 9.07
CA SER A 127 -2.89 -5.92 8.29
C SER A 127 -3.67 -4.79 8.98
N PRO A 128 -3.04 -4.05 9.90
CA PRO A 128 -3.76 -3.12 10.80
C PRO A 128 -4.34 -1.90 10.08
N ILE A 129 -3.80 -1.52 8.91
CA ILE A 129 -4.24 -0.34 8.15
C ILE A 129 -5.01 -0.69 6.88
N ALA A 130 -5.36 -1.98 6.66
CA ALA A 130 -6.07 -2.39 5.46
C ALA A 130 -7.50 -1.85 5.34
N GLY A 131 -8.08 -1.36 6.44
CA GLY A 131 -9.37 -0.66 6.45
C GLY A 131 -9.26 0.87 6.30
N ILE A 132 -8.07 1.43 6.00
CA ILE A 132 -7.84 2.87 5.88
C ILE A 132 -7.42 3.21 4.45
N GLY A 133 -8.11 4.17 3.82
CA GLY A 133 -7.76 4.67 2.49
C GLY A 133 -6.39 5.37 2.46
N LYS A 134 -5.66 5.24 1.36
CA LYS A 134 -4.32 5.81 1.19
C LYS A 134 -4.28 7.33 1.37
N SER A 135 -5.28 8.03 0.87
CA SER A 135 -5.38 9.49 1.06
C SER A 135 -5.49 9.88 2.54
N THR A 136 -6.21 9.09 3.34
CA THR A 136 -6.29 9.27 4.79
C THR A 136 -4.95 8.98 5.47
N ILE A 137 -4.26 7.90 5.09
CA ILE A 137 -2.93 7.58 5.61
C ILE A 137 -1.94 8.72 5.33
N LEU A 138 -1.96 9.27 4.11
CA LEU A 138 -1.09 10.40 3.76
C LEU A 138 -1.39 11.65 4.60
N LYS A 139 -2.67 11.94 4.89
CA LYS A 139 -3.08 13.03 5.80
C LYS A 139 -2.61 12.75 7.23
N MET A 140 -2.78 11.53 7.73
CA MET A 140 -2.30 11.12 9.05
C MET A 140 -0.77 11.26 9.18
N ASN A 141 -0.01 10.86 8.18
CA ASN A 141 1.44 11.00 8.18
C ASN A 141 1.87 12.48 8.26
N ARG A 142 1.21 13.38 7.53
CA ARG A 142 1.46 14.82 7.64
C ARG A 142 1.10 15.37 9.02
N ALA A 143 -0.04 14.97 9.58
CA ALA A 143 -0.44 15.36 10.93
C ALA A 143 0.55 14.87 11.99
N ILE A 144 1.01 13.62 11.90
CA ILE A 144 2.04 13.08 12.81
C ILE A 144 3.35 13.86 12.68
N MET A 145 3.75 14.22 11.47
CA MET A 145 4.95 15.02 11.24
C MET A 145 4.87 16.40 11.90
N HIS A 146 3.74 17.09 11.76
CA HIS A 146 3.56 18.45 12.27
C HIS A 146 3.22 18.47 13.76
N ASP A 147 2.21 17.70 14.14
CA ASP A 147 1.63 17.76 15.47
C ASP A 147 2.21 16.71 16.43
N GLY A 148 2.71 15.59 15.91
CA GLY A 148 3.11 14.42 16.67
C GLY A 148 1.92 13.56 17.06
N ILE A 149 2.19 12.50 17.83
CA ILE A 149 1.19 11.52 18.30
C ILE A 149 0.74 11.90 19.71
N GLY A 150 -0.57 12.04 19.92
CA GLY A 150 -1.17 12.14 21.25
C GLY A 150 -1.20 10.78 21.93
N LEU A 151 -0.89 10.73 23.19
CA LEU A 151 -1.00 9.53 24.02
C LEU A 151 -1.96 9.83 25.18
N ASP A 152 -2.89 8.92 25.45
CA ASP A 152 -3.85 9.08 26.55
C ASP A 152 -3.14 9.24 27.89
N GLY A 153 -3.58 10.20 28.68
CA GLY A 153 -2.99 10.54 29.95
C GLY A 153 -1.74 11.43 29.89
N PHE A 154 -1.37 11.93 28.69
CA PHE A 154 -0.26 12.87 28.50
C PHE A 154 -0.71 14.11 27.74
N GLU A 155 -0.44 15.30 28.26
CA GLU A 155 -0.69 16.57 27.56
C GLU A 155 0.28 16.78 26.39
N GLN A 156 1.53 16.34 26.56
CA GLN A 156 2.58 16.53 25.57
C GLN A 156 2.47 15.42 24.48
N ARG A 157 2.54 15.86 23.22
CA ARG A 157 2.53 14.95 22.06
C ARG A 157 3.93 14.40 21.77
N PHE A 158 3.97 13.13 21.38
CA PHE A 158 5.21 12.46 20.97
C PHE A 158 5.57 12.87 19.53
N LYS A 159 6.73 13.50 19.37
CA LYS A 159 7.25 13.90 18.05
C LYS A 159 7.96 12.75 17.36
N VAL A 160 7.71 12.60 16.04
CA VAL A 160 8.32 11.58 15.19
C VAL A 160 9.08 12.28 14.05
N PRO A 161 10.29 12.82 14.28
CA PRO A 161 11.02 13.61 13.27
C PRO A 161 11.29 12.83 11.98
N ALA A 162 11.48 11.52 12.07
CA ALA A 162 11.70 10.66 10.92
C ALA A 162 10.51 10.58 9.95
N MET A 163 9.33 11.03 10.36
CA MET A 163 8.16 11.10 9.48
C MET A 163 8.40 12.03 8.27
N SER A 164 9.29 13.01 8.38
CA SER A 164 9.68 13.87 7.27
C SER A 164 10.24 13.10 6.06
N TYR A 165 10.98 12.02 6.30
CA TYR A 165 11.50 11.15 5.23
C TYR A 165 10.40 10.38 4.51
N ILE A 166 9.29 10.08 5.20
CA ILE A 166 8.12 9.39 4.63
C ILE A 166 7.27 10.38 3.82
N VAL A 167 6.96 11.55 4.41
CA VAL A 167 6.07 12.56 3.81
C VAL A 167 6.69 13.22 2.56
N ALA A 168 8.01 13.27 2.48
CA ALA A 168 8.74 13.83 1.34
C ALA A 168 8.68 12.96 0.06
N GLN A 169 8.17 11.74 0.14
CA GLN A 169 8.16 10.78 -0.96
C GLN A 169 6.75 10.59 -1.53
N ALA A 170 6.66 10.46 -2.87
CA ALA A 170 5.49 9.89 -3.50
C ALA A 170 5.44 8.38 -3.24
N PRO A 171 4.26 7.79 -3.00
CA PRO A 171 4.12 6.33 -2.92
C PRO A 171 4.62 5.65 -4.20
N THR A 172 5.41 4.59 -4.04
CA THR A 172 5.98 3.82 -5.15
C THR A 172 6.20 2.37 -4.76
N ALA A 173 6.00 1.46 -5.71
CA ALA A 173 6.27 0.03 -5.54
C ALA A 173 7.75 -0.33 -5.72
N GLU A 174 8.54 0.48 -6.44
CA GLU A 174 9.96 0.25 -6.76
C GLU A 174 10.25 -1.17 -7.29
N LEU A 175 9.42 -1.65 -8.21
CA LEU A 175 9.51 -2.99 -8.77
C LEU A 175 10.00 -3.01 -10.22
N ARG A 176 10.13 -1.83 -10.87
CA ARG A 176 10.60 -1.68 -12.25
C ARG A 176 11.96 -1.00 -12.33
N PRO A 177 12.76 -1.30 -13.37
CA PRO A 177 13.97 -0.51 -13.68
C PRO A 177 13.59 0.94 -14.02
N GLY A 178 14.53 1.88 -13.79
CA GLY A 178 14.38 3.29 -14.18
C GLY A 178 13.93 4.26 -13.10
N GLY A 179 13.44 3.80 -11.95
CA GLY A 179 13.19 4.65 -10.76
C GLY A 179 12.06 5.68 -10.87
N GLU A 180 11.26 5.69 -11.96
CA GLU A 180 10.19 6.67 -12.19
C GLU A 180 8.79 6.13 -11.86
N GLN A 181 8.70 4.92 -11.34
CA GLN A 181 7.42 4.31 -10.97
C GLN A 181 6.79 5.06 -9.79
N THR A 182 5.53 5.45 -9.92
CA THR A 182 4.70 5.91 -8.81
C THR A 182 3.34 5.25 -8.88
N ASP A 183 2.74 5.00 -7.72
CA ASP A 183 1.43 4.37 -7.63
C ASP A 183 0.36 5.16 -8.41
N GLU A 184 0.36 6.49 -8.30
CA GLU A 184 -0.64 7.32 -8.97
C GLU A 184 -0.49 7.34 -10.50
N LYS A 185 0.73 7.16 -11.04
CA LYS A 185 0.93 6.96 -12.49
C LYS A 185 0.38 5.60 -12.95
N ASP A 186 0.56 4.57 -12.12
CA ASP A 186 0.05 3.23 -12.39
C ASP A 186 -1.47 3.13 -12.18
N LEU A 187 -2.07 3.98 -11.37
CA LEU A 187 -3.49 3.96 -11.00
C LEU A 187 -4.23 5.23 -11.44
N MET A 188 -4.37 6.13 -10.50
CA MET A 188 -4.98 7.46 -10.56
C MET A 188 -4.66 8.20 -9.24
N PRO A 189 -4.90 9.51 -9.12
CA PRO A 189 -4.73 10.19 -7.84
C PRO A 189 -5.52 9.52 -6.71
N TYR A 190 -4.85 9.21 -5.60
CA TYR A 190 -5.48 8.52 -4.47
C TYR A 190 -6.73 9.21 -3.89
N PRO A 191 -6.80 10.56 -3.80
CA PRO A 191 -8.04 11.21 -3.36
C PRO A 191 -9.24 10.90 -4.25
N LEU A 192 -9.04 10.82 -5.58
CA LEU A 192 -10.09 10.44 -6.52
C LEU A 192 -10.45 8.96 -6.38
N LEU A 193 -9.45 8.07 -6.29
CA LEU A 193 -9.66 6.63 -6.10
C LEU A 193 -10.49 6.35 -4.83
N ASP A 194 -10.12 6.96 -3.71
CA ASP A 194 -10.84 6.78 -2.44
C ASP A 194 -12.26 7.35 -2.50
N THR A 195 -12.48 8.43 -3.26
CA THR A 195 -13.81 9.00 -3.48
C THR A 195 -14.68 8.07 -4.30
N ILE A 196 -14.17 7.55 -5.45
CA ILE A 196 -14.90 6.58 -6.28
C ILE A 196 -15.28 5.35 -5.45
N ARG A 197 -14.32 4.80 -4.67
CA ARG A 197 -14.56 3.67 -3.77
C ARG A 197 -15.68 3.96 -2.78
N ARG A 198 -15.66 5.12 -2.14
CA ARG A 198 -16.66 5.53 -1.15
C ARG A 198 -18.05 5.65 -1.78
N LEU A 199 -18.17 6.34 -2.90
CA LEU A 199 -19.43 6.49 -3.62
C LEU A 199 -20.02 5.13 -4.04
N PHE A 200 -19.16 4.19 -4.44
CA PHE A 200 -19.57 2.84 -4.80
C PHE A 200 -19.94 2.00 -3.56
N ALA A 201 -19.04 1.91 -2.57
CA ALA A 201 -19.18 0.93 -1.49
C ALA A 201 -20.04 1.40 -0.31
N GLN A 202 -20.24 2.72 -0.13
CA GLN A 202 -21.00 3.28 0.99
C GLN A 202 -22.30 3.97 0.55
N GLU A 203 -22.33 4.48 -0.68
CA GLU A 203 -23.48 5.20 -1.22
C GLU A 203 -24.19 4.39 -2.31
N ASP A 204 -23.76 3.13 -2.56
CA ASP A 204 -24.37 2.19 -3.51
C ASP A 204 -24.51 2.74 -4.96
N MET A 205 -23.63 3.68 -5.34
CA MET A 205 -23.70 4.30 -6.66
C MET A 205 -23.12 3.40 -7.75
N LEU A 206 -23.80 3.32 -8.88
CA LEU A 206 -23.31 2.65 -10.07
C LEU A 206 -22.24 3.50 -10.81
N PRO A 207 -21.41 2.90 -11.69
CA PRO A 207 -20.36 3.61 -12.42
C PRO A 207 -20.82 4.90 -13.09
N ASP A 208 -21.90 4.86 -13.87
CA ASP A 208 -22.45 6.01 -14.58
C ASP A 208 -22.93 7.12 -13.63
N GLN A 209 -23.51 6.73 -12.49
CA GLN A 209 -23.93 7.67 -11.46
C GLN A 209 -22.73 8.36 -10.81
N ILE A 210 -21.63 7.63 -10.60
CA ILE A 210 -20.38 8.18 -10.05
C ILE A 210 -19.75 9.14 -11.05
N GLU A 211 -19.67 8.78 -12.33
CA GLU A 211 -19.16 9.67 -13.38
C GLU A 211 -19.97 10.97 -13.42
N HIS A 212 -21.30 10.86 -13.47
CA HIS A 212 -22.18 12.03 -13.50
C HIS A 212 -22.03 12.91 -12.24
N ALA A 213 -22.01 12.30 -11.06
CA ALA A 213 -21.87 13.04 -9.80
C ALA A 213 -20.52 13.79 -9.73
N LEU A 214 -19.42 13.15 -10.08
CA LEU A 214 -18.09 13.74 -10.06
C LEU A 214 -17.95 14.91 -11.06
N ILE A 215 -18.54 14.77 -12.26
CA ILE A 215 -18.51 15.83 -13.28
C ILE A 215 -19.45 16.99 -12.91
N ALA A 216 -20.67 16.69 -12.47
CA ALA A 216 -21.64 17.72 -12.08
C ALA A 216 -21.20 18.51 -10.84
N GLY A 217 -20.59 17.84 -9.85
CA GLY A 217 -20.12 18.46 -8.59
C GLY A 217 -18.65 18.87 -8.59
N LYS A 218 -17.97 18.90 -9.75
CA LYS A 218 -16.53 19.10 -9.83
C LYS A 218 -16.06 20.47 -9.32
N GLU A 219 -16.86 21.49 -9.42
CA GLU A 219 -16.53 22.83 -8.93
C GLU A 219 -16.94 23.07 -7.46
N ASP A 220 -17.72 22.16 -6.89
CA ASP A 220 -18.31 22.25 -5.55
C ASP A 220 -17.84 21.08 -4.66
N ASP A 221 -18.68 20.07 -4.46
CA ASP A 221 -18.49 18.99 -3.51
C ASP A 221 -17.25 18.12 -3.81
N PHE A 222 -16.88 17.99 -5.08
CA PHE A 222 -15.76 17.17 -5.53
C PHE A 222 -14.54 17.97 -6.02
N LYS A 223 -14.54 19.29 -5.83
CA LYS A 223 -13.46 20.17 -6.29
C LYS A 223 -12.08 19.69 -5.87
N SER A 224 -11.92 19.29 -4.63
CA SER A 224 -10.62 18.86 -4.06
C SER A 224 -10.07 17.56 -4.66
N VAL A 225 -10.92 16.79 -5.33
CA VAL A 225 -10.54 15.49 -5.96
C VAL A 225 -10.66 15.50 -7.47
N THR A 226 -11.00 16.65 -8.05
CA THR A 226 -11.16 16.86 -9.51
C THR A 226 -10.38 18.08 -9.97
N VAL A 227 -10.95 19.29 -9.86
CA VAL A 227 -10.36 20.56 -10.36
C VAL A 227 -9.03 20.87 -9.68
N ASP A 228 -8.94 20.74 -8.35
CA ASP A 228 -7.70 20.99 -7.62
C ASP A 228 -6.58 20.00 -7.96
N LEU A 229 -6.92 18.86 -8.57
CA LEU A 229 -5.98 17.88 -9.12
C LEU A 229 -5.73 18.09 -10.63
N GLY A 230 -6.33 19.09 -11.25
CA GLY A 230 -6.18 19.41 -12.68
C GLY A 230 -6.81 18.40 -13.62
N LEU A 231 -7.86 17.67 -13.19
CA LEU A 231 -8.49 16.62 -13.97
C LEU A 231 -9.57 17.17 -14.90
N SER A 232 -9.53 16.77 -16.16
CA SER A 232 -10.60 16.98 -17.13
C SER A 232 -11.76 16.00 -16.92
N ASP A 233 -12.91 16.25 -17.55
CA ASP A 233 -14.04 15.32 -17.54
C ASP A 233 -13.65 13.95 -18.12
N GLU A 234 -12.82 13.94 -19.15
CA GLU A 234 -12.29 12.70 -19.74
C GLU A 234 -11.37 11.94 -18.79
N ASP A 235 -10.57 12.65 -17.97
CA ASP A 235 -9.72 12.01 -16.95
C ASP A 235 -10.57 11.39 -15.84
N ILE A 236 -11.66 12.05 -15.45
CA ILE A 236 -12.61 11.52 -14.46
C ILE A 236 -13.27 10.25 -15.00
N MET A 237 -13.86 10.29 -16.20
CA MET A 237 -14.51 9.12 -16.85
C MET A 237 -13.51 7.95 -16.96
N ARG A 238 -12.30 8.23 -17.45
CA ARG A 238 -11.24 7.21 -17.58
C ARG A 238 -10.89 6.61 -16.23
N SER A 239 -10.82 7.41 -15.18
CA SER A 239 -10.50 6.96 -13.82
C SER A 239 -11.58 6.07 -13.23
N VAL A 240 -12.86 6.44 -13.38
CA VAL A 240 -13.99 5.62 -12.93
C VAL A 240 -13.98 4.28 -13.65
N LYS A 241 -13.89 4.27 -14.98
CA LYS A 241 -13.77 3.03 -15.78
C LYS A 241 -12.58 2.17 -15.34
N ARG A 242 -11.42 2.79 -15.14
CA ARG A 242 -10.21 2.10 -14.67
C ARG A 242 -10.42 1.48 -13.28
N PHE A 243 -11.02 2.21 -12.33
CA PHE A 243 -11.33 1.71 -11.01
C PHE A 243 -12.17 0.43 -11.08
N PHE A 244 -13.29 0.44 -11.79
CA PHE A 244 -14.19 -0.72 -11.84
C PHE A 244 -13.56 -1.91 -12.56
N ASN A 245 -12.82 -1.70 -13.63
CA ASN A 245 -12.08 -2.75 -14.31
C ASN A 245 -11.06 -3.43 -13.37
N LEU A 246 -10.33 -2.64 -12.58
CA LEU A 246 -9.39 -3.17 -11.61
C LEU A 246 -10.09 -3.84 -10.43
N PHE A 247 -11.16 -3.22 -9.91
CA PHE A 247 -11.94 -3.74 -8.79
C PHE A 247 -12.49 -5.13 -9.08
N GLN A 248 -13.10 -5.33 -10.25
CA GLN A 248 -13.65 -6.60 -10.69
C GLN A 248 -12.57 -7.63 -10.99
N ARG A 249 -11.61 -7.27 -11.86
CA ARG A 249 -10.52 -8.15 -12.29
C ARG A 249 -9.71 -8.70 -11.12
N ASN A 250 -9.55 -7.93 -10.06
CA ASN A 250 -8.69 -8.25 -8.93
C ASN A 250 -9.47 -8.72 -7.69
N GLN A 251 -10.76 -9.05 -7.80
CA GLN A 251 -11.57 -9.56 -6.69
C GLN A 251 -10.91 -10.74 -5.96
N TRP A 252 -10.34 -11.67 -6.70
CA TRP A 252 -9.65 -12.83 -6.16
C TRP A 252 -8.45 -12.49 -5.26
N LYS A 253 -7.80 -11.33 -5.44
CA LYS A 253 -6.70 -10.89 -4.59
C LYS A 253 -7.21 -10.49 -3.20
N ARG A 254 -8.38 -9.85 -3.11
CA ARG A 254 -8.97 -9.45 -1.82
C ARG A 254 -9.25 -10.61 -0.90
N GLU A 255 -9.55 -11.79 -1.43
CA GLU A 255 -9.76 -13.02 -0.64
C GLU A 255 -8.46 -13.54 0.02
N ARG A 256 -7.30 -13.07 -0.40
CA ARG A 256 -5.97 -13.54 0.02
C ARG A 256 -5.23 -12.55 0.92
N PHE A 257 -5.89 -11.51 1.41
CA PHE A 257 -5.30 -10.57 2.36
C PHE A 257 -5.19 -11.16 3.77
N ALA A 258 -4.22 -10.63 4.55
CA ALA A 258 -4.13 -10.87 5.98
C ALA A 258 -5.40 -10.37 6.71
N THR A 259 -5.62 -10.85 7.94
CA THR A 259 -6.71 -10.35 8.79
C THR A 259 -6.59 -8.82 8.96
N ALA A 260 -7.71 -8.12 8.84
CA ALA A 260 -7.76 -6.66 8.86
C ALA A 260 -8.83 -6.16 9.82
N PHE A 261 -8.69 -4.91 10.28
CA PHE A 261 -9.74 -4.20 10.99
C PHE A 261 -10.69 -3.54 9.99
N HIS A 262 -11.99 -3.63 10.25
CA HIS A 262 -13.03 -2.89 9.54
C HIS A 262 -13.29 -1.58 10.28
N ILE A 263 -13.05 -0.45 9.63
CA ILE A 263 -13.15 0.88 10.22
C ILE A 263 -14.41 1.59 9.72
N GLU A 264 -14.75 1.39 8.45
CA GLU A 264 -15.91 1.97 7.81
C GLU A 264 -17.00 0.92 7.62
N LYS A 265 -18.27 1.33 7.71
CA LYS A 265 -19.39 0.48 7.35
C LYS A 265 -19.37 0.24 5.83
N ASP A 266 -19.68 -0.99 5.43
CA ASP A 266 -19.80 -1.40 4.02
C ASP A 266 -18.55 -1.02 3.19
N ASP A 267 -17.37 -1.11 3.80
CA ASP A 267 -16.12 -0.87 3.12
C ASP A 267 -15.73 -2.04 2.19
N SER A 268 -14.86 -1.76 1.24
CA SER A 268 -14.28 -2.76 0.33
C SER A 268 -12.98 -3.36 0.88
N SER A 269 -12.79 -3.31 2.21
CA SER A 269 -11.60 -3.87 2.85
C SER A 269 -11.56 -5.40 2.68
N PRO A 270 -10.38 -6.00 2.80
CA PRO A 270 -10.23 -7.44 2.72
C PRO A 270 -11.16 -8.15 3.72
N LYS A 271 -11.96 -9.08 3.20
CA LYS A 271 -12.97 -9.83 4.00
C LYS A 271 -14.10 -8.97 4.59
N GLY A 272 -14.32 -7.76 4.04
CA GLY A 272 -15.46 -6.91 4.37
C GLY A 272 -16.79 -7.48 3.89
N TYR A 273 -17.86 -6.68 4.04
CA TYR A 273 -19.21 -7.08 3.64
C TYR A 273 -19.38 -7.12 2.12
N LEU A 274 -18.74 -6.21 1.40
CA LEU A 274 -18.87 -6.13 -0.05
C LEU A 274 -18.02 -7.22 -0.71
N ARG A 275 -18.66 -8.32 -1.06
CA ARG A 275 -18.04 -9.45 -1.77
C ARG A 275 -18.73 -9.67 -3.10
N LEU A 276 -17.99 -9.53 -4.16
CA LEU A 276 -18.45 -9.89 -5.50
C LEU A 276 -17.91 -11.28 -5.88
N PRO A 277 -18.60 -12.01 -6.77
CA PRO A 277 -18.08 -13.25 -7.34
C PRO A 277 -16.71 -13.00 -7.99
N VAL A 278 -15.81 -13.99 -7.85
CA VAL A 278 -14.45 -13.90 -8.43
C VAL A 278 -14.47 -13.69 -9.95
N LEU A 279 -15.46 -14.23 -10.61
CA LEU A 279 -15.67 -14.14 -12.07
C LEU A 279 -16.92 -13.32 -12.37
N SER A 280 -17.06 -12.15 -11.77
CA SER A 280 -18.16 -11.24 -12.12
C SER A 280 -17.99 -10.70 -13.53
N ALA A 281 -19.12 -10.51 -14.23
CA ALA A 281 -19.14 -9.78 -15.50
C ALA A 281 -18.68 -8.33 -15.29
N SER A 282 -18.22 -7.69 -16.37
CA SER A 282 -17.90 -6.27 -16.34
C SER A 282 -19.14 -5.44 -16.00
N LEU A 283 -18.99 -4.39 -15.18
CA LEU A 283 -20.05 -3.42 -14.94
C LEU A 283 -20.21 -2.42 -16.12
N TYR A 284 -19.33 -2.53 -17.12
CA TYR A 284 -19.29 -1.67 -18.31
C TYR A 284 -19.66 -2.39 -19.64
N ASP A 285 -20.07 -3.65 -19.58
CA ASP A 285 -20.51 -4.39 -20.77
C ASP A 285 -22.00 -4.23 -21.03
#